data_9c98844ad108418ee4715ffe813d8550
#
_entry.id   9c98844ad108418ee4715ffe813d8550
#
_cell.length_a   1.000
_cell.length_b   1.000
_cell.length_c   1.000
_cell.angle_alpha   90.00
_cell.angle_beta   90.00
_cell.angle_gamma   90.00
#
_symmetry.space_group_name_H-M   'P 1'
#
loop_
_entity.id
_entity.type
_entity.pdbx_description
1 polymer ?
#
loop_
_entity_poly.entity_id
_entity_poly.type
_entity_poly.pdbx_seq_one_letter_code
_entity_poly.pdbx_strand_id
1 'polypeptide(L)'
;MRTTLLWLRNDLLLHDHWPLQCALDKSDQLLLVYCLPDIWFQSTTYGFPKINNIRLEFLLQSLEDLRKHAQERGGELIFRRGNPPEIVAELAERHRVDVVFAHREHAPDEKREEDNLRKRLKVPLRLCDGNSLLKETELPFSLVDLPQVFSNFRKQVEKEVQISRPIPVPKILPPH
;
A
#
# COMPACT_ATOMS: atom_id res chain seq x y z
N MET A 1 8.74 -2.86 22.86
CA MET A 1 8.83 -3.53 21.54
C MET A 1 7.61 -3.13 20.73
N ARG A 2 7.80 -2.47 19.61
CA ARG A 2 6.72 -1.92 18.79
C ARG A 2 6.50 -2.77 17.56
N THR A 3 5.29 -3.29 17.39
CA THR A 3 4.89 -4.14 16.27
C THR A 3 4.09 -3.33 15.26
N THR A 4 4.52 -3.34 14.02
CA THR A 4 3.88 -2.62 12.92
C THR A 4 3.40 -3.59 11.85
N LEU A 5 2.24 -3.33 11.26
CA LEU A 5 1.73 -4.06 10.11
C LEU A 5 1.75 -3.13 8.89
N LEU A 6 2.38 -3.57 7.80
CA LEU A 6 2.29 -2.95 6.49
C LEU A 6 1.32 -3.76 5.61
N TRP A 7 0.18 -3.15 5.31
CA TRP A 7 -0.80 -3.73 4.39
C TRP A 7 -0.46 -3.34 2.95
N LEU A 8 0.12 -4.28 2.22
CA LEU A 8 0.44 -4.17 0.79
C LEU A 8 -0.80 -4.41 -0.05
N ARG A 9 -0.95 -3.64 -1.12
CA ARG A 9 -2.11 -3.71 -2.02
C ARG A 9 -1.67 -3.81 -3.49
N ASN A 10 -1.57 -2.69 -4.21
CA ASN A 10 -1.09 -2.62 -5.59
C ASN A 10 0.40 -2.28 -5.69
N ASP A 11 1.09 -2.22 -4.57
CA ASP A 11 2.44 -1.73 -4.33
C ASP A 11 3.41 -2.86 -3.92
N LEU A 12 3.46 -3.93 -4.73
CA LEU A 12 4.23 -5.15 -4.44
C LEU A 12 5.74 -4.97 -4.69
N LEU A 13 6.36 -4.05 -3.97
CA LEU A 13 7.78 -3.73 -4.08
C LEU A 13 8.37 -3.25 -2.75
N LEU A 14 9.69 -3.35 -2.59
CA LEU A 14 10.43 -2.83 -1.43
C LEU A 14 11.19 -1.52 -1.76
N HIS A 15 11.33 -1.20 -3.06
CA HIS A 15 11.99 -0.01 -3.56
C HIS A 15 10.97 1.12 -3.70
N ASP A 16 11.38 2.35 -3.38
CA ASP A 16 10.53 3.55 -3.50
C ASP A 16 9.16 3.42 -2.84
N HIS A 17 9.16 2.84 -1.63
CA HIS A 17 7.94 2.48 -0.92
C HIS A 17 7.81 3.30 0.37
N TRP A 18 7.12 4.44 0.28
CA TRP A 18 7.00 5.38 1.39
C TRP A 18 6.33 4.78 2.65
N PRO A 19 5.21 4.02 2.57
CA PRO A 19 4.64 3.36 3.76
C PRO A 19 5.60 2.37 4.42
N LEU A 20 6.43 1.65 3.65
CA LEU A 20 7.45 0.77 4.20
C LEU A 20 8.49 1.57 4.98
N GLN A 21 8.98 2.68 4.44
CA GLN A 21 9.92 3.55 5.15
C GLN A 21 9.31 4.07 6.45
N CYS A 22 8.06 4.55 6.41
CA CYS A 22 7.35 5.01 7.61
C CYS A 22 7.14 3.91 8.66
N ALA A 23 6.94 2.68 8.21
CA ALA A 23 6.83 1.52 9.09
C ALA A 23 8.18 1.20 9.74
N LEU A 24 9.27 1.14 8.96
CA LEU A 24 10.62 0.82 9.43
C LEU A 24 11.12 1.80 10.50
N ASP A 25 10.86 3.09 10.33
CA ASP A 25 11.27 4.14 11.28
C ASP A 25 10.64 3.97 12.69
N LYS A 26 9.65 3.10 12.81
CA LYS A 26 8.84 2.96 14.03
C LYS A 26 8.68 1.52 14.52
N SER A 27 9.37 0.56 13.90
CA SER A 27 9.13 -0.86 14.15
C SER A 27 10.32 -1.56 14.78
N ASP A 28 10.06 -2.31 15.85
CA ASP A 28 10.95 -3.38 16.30
C ASP A 28 10.58 -4.70 15.62
N GLN A 29 9.28 -4.87 15.26
CA GLN A 29 8.75 -5.99 14.49
C GLN A 29 7.88 -5.48 13.35
N LEU A 30 7.99 -6.11 12.16
CA LEU A 30 7.25 -5.73 10.97
C LEU A 30 6.54 -6.92 10.33
N LEU A 31 5.22 -6.85 10.24
CA LEU A 31 4.40 -7.78 9.47
C LEU A 31 4.15 -7.18 8.09
N LEU A 32 4.67 -7.80 7.03
CA LEU A 32 4.26 -7.49 5.65
C LEU A 32 3.06 -8.37 5.32
N VAL A 33 1.93 -7.78 4.96
CA VAL A 33 0.67 -8.50 4.74
C VAL A 33 0.10 -8.16 3.39
N TYR A 34 -0.20 -9.19 2.60
CA TYR A 34 -1.00 -9.08 1.38
C TYR A 34 -2.27 -9.93 1.50
N CYS A 35 -3.41 -9.35 1.15
CA CYS A 35 -4.70 -10.04 1.14
C CYS A 35 -5.28 -10.07 -0.28
N LEU A 36 -5.46 -11.27 -0.83
CA LEU A 36 -6.12 -11.47 -2.12
C LEU A 36 -7.65 -11.45 -1.91
N PRO A 37 -8.37 -10.44 -2.45
CA PRO A 37 -9.80 -10.30 -2.19
C PRO A 37 -10.63 -11.40 -2.87
N ASP A 38 -11.47 -12.10 -2.12
CA ASP A 38 -12.39 -13.10 -2.68
C ASP A 38 -13.38 -12.50 -3.68
N ILE A 39 -13.75 -11.25 -3.49
CA ILE A 39 -14.67 -10.55 -4.40
C ILE A 39 -14.12 -10.42 -5.82
N TRP A 40 -12.80 -10.51 -6.03
CA TRP A 40 -12.21 -10.46 -7.36
C TRP A 40 -12.55 -11.66 -8.24
N PHE A 41 -12.91 -12.80 -7.61
CA PHE A 41 -13.31 -14.04 -8.29
C PHE A 41 -14.81 -14.12 -8.56
N GLN A 42 -15.60 -13.20 -7.99
CA GLN A 42 -17.03 -13.14 -8.18
C GLN A 42 -17.38 -12.42 -9.48
N SER A 43 -18.48 -12.83 -10.09
CA SER A 43 -19.00 -12.13 -11.27
C SER A 43 -19.41 -10.71 -10.89
N THR A 44 -18.93 -9.75 -11.67
CA THR A 44 -19.34 -8.35 -11.55
C THR A 44 -20.70 -8.11 -12.21
N THR A 45 -21.25 -6.92 -12.10
CA THR A 45 -22.44 -6.48 -12.83
C THR A 45 -22.27 -6.55 -14.35
N TYR A 46 -21.02 -6.65 -14.85
CA TYR A 46 -20.70 -6.81 -16.27
C TYR A 46 -20.62 -8.28 -16.71
N GLY A 47 -20.89 -9.26 -15.84
CA GLY A 47 -20.93 -10.69 -16.16
C GLY A 47 -19.58 -11.41 -16.15
N PHE A 48 -18.50 -10.76 -15.69
CA PHE A 48 -17.18 -11.38 -15.56
C PHE A 48 -16.48 -10.97 -14.25
N PRO A 49 -15.53 -11.77 -13.74
CA PRO A 49 -14.79 -11.45 -12.52
C PRO A 49 -13.76 -10.33 -12.75
N LYS A 50 -13.35 -9.65 -11.66
CA LYS A 50 -12.30 -8.61 -11.69
C LYS A 50 -10.90 -9.17 -12.01
N ILE A 51 -10.68 -10.47 -11.76
CA ILE A 51 -9.39 -11.12 -12.01
C ILE A 51 -9.61 -12.33 -12.93
N ASN A 52 -8.77 -12.46 -13.95
CA ASN A 52 -8.64 -13.64 -14.80
C ASN A 52 -7.39 -14.44 -14.45
N ASN A 53 -7.22 -15.61 -15.07
CA ASN A 53 -6.09 -16.50 -14.79
C ASN A 53 -4.73 -15.85 -15.08
N ILE A 54 -4.59 -15.07 -16.17
CA ILE A 54 -3.32 -14.42 -16.54
C ILE A 54 -2.93 -13.38 -15.49
N ARG A 55 -3.89 -12.54 -15.09
CA ARG A 55 -3.64 -11.53 -14.04
C ARG A 55 -3.35 -12.19 -12.69
N LEU A 56 -4.05 -13.26 -12.36
CA LEU A 56 -3.83 -14.01 -11.13
C LEU A 56 -2.42 -14.63 -11.10
N GLU A 57 -2.00 -15.27 -12.19
CA GLU A 57 -0.67 -15.85 -12.31
C GLU A 57 0.43 -14.80 -12.17
N PHE A 58 0.32 -13.68 -12.87
CA PHE A 58 1.25 -12.56 -12.72
C PHE A 58 1.31 -12.04 -11.27
N LEU A 59 0.15 -11.90 -10.62
CA LEU A 59 0.08 -11.47 -9.22
C LEU A 59 0.78 -12.45 -8.28
N LEU A 60 0.54 -13.75 -8.45
CA LEU A 60 1.17 -14.78 -7.61
C LEU A 60 2.70 -14.83 -7.80
N GLN A 61 3.18 -14.68 -9.04
CA GLN A 61 4.61 -14.57 -9.34
C GLN A 61 5.22 -13.32 -8.69
N SER A 62 4.53 -12.17 -8.76
CA SER A 62 4.98 -10.93 -8.11
C SER A 62 5.03 -11.04 -6.59
N LEU A 63 4.08 -11.75 -5.98
CA LEU A 63 4.06 -12.01 -4.54
C LEU A 63 5.18 -12.96 -4.10
N GLU A 64 5.47 -13.98 -4.90
CA GLU A 64 6.58 -14.90 -4.62
C GLU A 64 7.93 -14.18 -4.72
N ASP A 65 8.12 -13.33 -5.72
CA ASP A 65 9.31 -12.51 -5.88
C ASP A 65 9.47 -11.54 -4.70
N LEU A 66 8.41 -10.83 -4.32
CA LEU A 66 8.40 -9.94 -3.17
C LEU A 66 8.73 -10.69 -1.87
N ARG A 67 8.14 -11.88 -1.67
CA ARG A 67 8.39 -12.74 -0.51
C ARG A 67 9.86 -13.12 -0.40
N LYS A 68 10.45 -13.57 -1.51
CA LYS A 68 11.88 -13.92 -1.59
C LYS A 68 12.75 -12.72 -1.20
N HIS A 69 12.50 -11.55 -1.79
CA HIS A 69 13.24 -10.33 -1.47
C HIS A 69 13.08 -9.87 -0.02
N ALA A 70 11.90 -10.09 0.59
CA ALA A 70 11.69 -9.82 2.00
C ALA A 70 12.48 -10.80 2.89
N GLN A 71 12.46 -12.10 2.57
CA GLN A 71 13.18 -13.13 3.31
C GLN A 71 14.70 -12.93 3.26
N GLU A 72 15.27 -12.56 2.11
CA GLU A 72 16.68 -12.21 1.96
C GLU A 72 17.12 -11.07 2.90
N ARG A 73 16.17 -10.31 3.41
CA ARG A 73 16.39 -9.16 4.32
C ARG A 73 15.94 -9.42 5.76
N GLY A 74 15.55 -10.65 6.06
CA GLY A 74 15.14 -11.07 7.42
C GLY A 74 13.65 -10.84 7.73
N GLY A 75 12.85 -10.39 6.76
CA GLY A 75 11.41 -10.25 6.87
C GLY A 75 10.63 -11.45 6.33
N GLU A 76 9.32 -11.42 6.45
CA GLU A 76 8.41 -12.44 5.88
C GLU A 76 7.14 -11.77 5.35
N LEU A 77 6.61 -12.30 4.23
CA LEU A 77 5.34 -11.87 3.65
C LEU A 77 4.21 -12.82 4.07
N ILE A 78 3.26 -12.32 4.81
CA ILE A 78 2.02 -13.02 5.15
C ILE A 78 1.04 -12.86 4.00
N PHE A 79 0.76 -13.96 3.31
CA PHE A 79 -0.28 -14.02 2.28
C PHE A 79 -1.56 -14.62 2.86
N ARG A 80 -2.69 -13.97 2.59
CA ARG A 80 -4.03 -14.47 2.94
C ARG A 80 -5.00 -14.24 1.79
N ARG A 81 -6.05 -15.05 1.75
CA ARG A 81 -7.18 -14.87 0.82
C ARG A 81 -8.47 -14.65 1.62
N GLY A 82 -9.33 -13.74 1.20
CA GLY A 82 -10.61 -13.44 1.84
C GLY A 82 -11.00 -11.96 1.76
N ASN A 83 -11.62 -11.44 2.82
CA ASN A 83 -11.99 -10.02 2.94
C ASN A 83 -10.80 -9.24 3.55
N PRO A 84 -10.12 -8.34 2.80
CA PRO A 84 -8.91 -7.69 3.29
C PRO A 84 -9.10 -6.90 4.59
N PRO A 85 -10.14 -6.05 4.78
CA PRO A 85 -10.39 -5.37 6.04
C PRO A 85 -10.54 -6.28 7.26
N GLU A 86 -11.15 -7.45 7.10
CA GLU A 86 -11.32 -8.42 8.18
C GLU A 86 -10.01 -9.10 8.54
N ILE A 87 -9.29 -9.56 7.52
CA ILE A 87 -8.00 -10.26 7.68
C ILE A 87 -6.96 -9.35 8.32
N VAL A 88 -6.83 -8.11 7.83
CA VAL A 88 -5.86 -7.15 8.38
C VAL A 88 -6.19 -6.81 9.83
N ALA A 89 -7.47 -6.62 10.17
CA ALA A 89 -7.88 -6.35 11.54
C ALA A 89 -7.63 -7.56 12.47
N GLU A 90 -7.92 -8.79 12.00
CA GLU A 90 -7.63 -10.03 12.74
C GLU A 90 -6.12 -10.18 13.00
N LEU A 91 -5.29 -9.99 11.97
CA LEU A 91 -3.84 -10.08 12.11
C LEU A 91 -3.30 -9.00 13.05
N ALA A 92 -3.83 -7.77 12.96
CA ALA A 92 -3.44 -6.68 13.84
C ALA A 92 -3.75 -7.00 15.32
N GLU A 93 -4.89 -7.62 15.62
CA GLU A 93 -5.25 -8.03 16.96
C GLU A 93 -4.40 -9.22 17.44
N ARG A 94 -4.27 -10.26 16.63
CA ARG A 94 -3.49 -11.49 16.93
C ARG A 94 -2.04 -11.20 17.27
N HIS A 95 -1.40 -10.31 16.50
CA HIS A 95 0.01 -9.96 16.68
C HIS A 95 0.23 -8.72 17.55
N ARG A 96 -0.83 -8.20 18.18
CA ARG A 96 -0.77 -7.01 19.07
C ARG A 96 -0.08 -5.82 18.38
N VAL A 97 -0.48 -5.58 17.14
CA VAL A 97 0.05 -4.50 16.32
C VAL A 97 -0.28 -3.14 16.93
N ASP A 98 0.68 -2.22 16.96
CA ASP A 98 0.50 -0.86 17.50
C ASP A 98 -0.01 0.12 16.44
N VAL A 99 0.30 -0.15 15.16
CA VAL A 99 -0.10 0.70 14.03
C VAL A 99 -0.11 -0.08 12.72
N VAL A 100 -1.07 0.22 11.86
CA VAL A 100 -1.16 -0.30 10.49
C VAL A 100 -0.78 0.81 9.52
N PHE A 101 0.14 0.52 8.58
CA PHE A 101 0.48 1.39 7.46
C PHE A 101 -0.02 0.80 6.13
N ALA A 102 -0.40 1.66 5.20
CA ALA A 102 -0.71 1.30 3.82
C ALA A 102 -0.52 2.51 2.91
N HIS A 103 -0.39 2.30 1.60
CA HIS A 103 -0.58 3.37 0.63
C HIS A 103 -2.04 3.84 0.64
N ARG A 104 -2.23 5.16 0.51
CA ARG A 104 -3.53 5.75 0.25
C ARG A 104 -3.92 5.46 -1.20
N GLU A 105 -5.11 4.94 -1.38
CA GLU A 105 -5.68 4.72 -2.70
C GLU A 105 -6.77 5.75 -3.02
N HIS A 106 -6.99 6.02 -4.29
CA HIS A 106 -7.90 7.09 -4.71
C HIS A 106 -9.22 6.57 -5.29
N ALA A 107 -9.25 5.32 -5.74
CA ALA A 107 -10.44 4.73 -6.34
C ALA A 107 -11.53 4.40 -5.29
N PRO A 108 -12.81 4.40 -5.67
CA PRO A 108 -13.93 4.27 -4.72
C PRO A 108 -13.97 2.93 -3.98
N ASP A 109 -13.57 1.84 -4.62
CA ASP A 109 -13.58 0.51 -3.99
C ASP A 109 -12.51 0.44 -2.90
N GLU A 110 -11.32 0.94 -3.20
CA GLU A 110 -10.18 0.98 -2.30
C GLU A 110 -10.43 1.90 -1.10
N LYS A 111 -11.06 3.05 -1.32
CA LYS A 111 -11.49 3.93 -0.22
C LYS A 111 -12.51 3.25 0.70
N ARG A 112 -13.45 2.49 0.14
CA ARG A 112 -14.41 1.71 0.95
C ARG A 112 -13.72 0.64 1.79
N GLU A 113 -12.69 -0.03 1.25
CA GLU A 113 -11.88 -0.98 2.01
C GLU A 113 -11.13 -0.29 3.16
N GLU A 114 -10.51 0.88 2.91
CA GLU A 114 -9.83 1.67 3.93
C GLU A 114 -10.77 2.11 5.06
N ASP A 115 -11.98 2.58 4.72
CA ASP A 115 -12.99 2.98 5.69
C ASP A 115 -13.54 1.79 6.49
N ASN A 116 -13.72 0.64 5.83
CA ASN A 116 -14.13 -0.59 6.50
C ASN A 116 -13.04 -1.10 7.45
N LEU A 117 -11.78 -1.05 7.04
CA LEU A 117 -10.66 -1.40 7.91
C LEU A 117 -10.58 -0.45 9.10
N ARG A 118 -10.68 0.86 8.90
CA ARG A 118 -10.63 1.87 9.98
C ARG A 118 -11.69 1.63 11.05
N LYS A 119 -12.90 1.18 10.66
CA LYS A 119 -14.00 0.85 11.60
C LYS A 119 -13.72 -0.42 12.42
N ARG A 120 -12.89 -1.34 11.92
CA ARG A 120 -12.56 -2.62 12.57
C ARG A 120 -11.33 -2.56 13.46
N LEU A 121 -10.38 -1.69 13.11
CA LEU A 121 -9.12 -1.58 13.83
C LEU A 121 -9.32 -0.91 15.21
N LYS A 122 -8.65 -1.47 16.22
CA LYS A 122 -8.49 -0.88 17.55
C LYS A 122 -7.24 0.02 17.64
N VAL A 123 -6.44 0.05 16.58
CA VAL A 123 -5.16 0.77 16.47
C VAL A 123 -5.20 1.75 15.27
N PRO A 124 -4.33 2.75 15.22
CA PRO A 124 -4.32 3.71 14.13
C PRO A 124 -4.03 3.06 12.77
N LEU A 125 -4.82 3.43 11.74
CA LEU A 125 -4.50 3.22 10.33
C LEU A 125 -3.82 4.50 9.78
N ARG A 126 -2.57 4.36 9.34
CA ARG A 126 -1.77 5.43 8.73
C ARG A 126 -1.69 5.21 7.22
N LEU A 127 -2.42 6.03 6.48
CA LEU A 127 -2.38 6.04 5.02
C LEU A 127 -1.31 7.02 4.57
N CYS A 128 -0.38 6.55 3.75
CA CYS A 128 0.72 7.33 3.22
C CYS A 128 0.49 7.59 1.72
N ASP A 129 0.69 8.83 1.30
CA ASP A 129 0.69 9.18 -0.12
C ASP A 129 2.01 8.71 -0.77
N GLY A 130 1.96 8.27 -2.01
CA GLY A 130 3.15 7.75 -2.71
C GLY A 130 2.86 6.99 -4.00
N ASN A 131 1.59 6.80 -4.35
CA ASN A 131 1.18 6.15 -5.61
C ASN A 131 1.22 7.11 -6.83
N SER A 132 1.68 8.35 -6.63
CA SER A 132 1.83 9.35 -7.68
C SER A 132 3.23 9.96 -7.61
N LEU A 133 3.73 10.40 -8.77
CA LEU A 133 5.05 11.04 -8.88
C LEU A 133 5.16 12.30 -8.01
N LEU A 134 4.06 13.01 -7.83
CA LEU A 134 3.96 14.24 -7.03
C LEU A 134 2.91 14.04 -5.94
N LYS A 135 3.25 14.46 -4.74
CA LYS A 135 2.29 14.55 -3.63
C LYS A 135 1.51 15.86 -3.76
N GLU A 136 0.29 15.88 -3.22
CA GLU A 136 -0.52 17.10 -3.17
C GLU A 136 0.24 18.27 -2.50
N THR A 137 0.99 17.99 -1.46
CA THR A 137 1.80 18.97 -0.71
C THR A 137 3.02 19.49 -1.47
N GLU A 138 3.40 18.86 -2.57
CA GLU A 138 4.53 19.24 -3.43
C GLU A 138 4.08 20.07 -4.64
N LEU A 139 2.77 20.21 -4.84
CA LEU A 139 2.23 21.02 -5.94
C LEU A 139 2.45 22.52 -5.67
N PRO A 140 2.76 23.32 -6.71
CA PRO A 140 2.96 24.78 -6.57
C PRO A 140 1.65 25.56 -6.46
N PHE A 141 0.52 24.88 -6.36
CA PHE A 141 -0.83 25.44 -6.24
C PHE A 141 -1.70 24.50 -5.40
N SER A 142 -2.79 25.04 -4.84
CA SER A 142 -3.78 24.22 -4.15
C SER A 142 -4.64 23.43 -5.14
N LEU A 143 -5.28 22.33 -4.67
CA LEU A 143 -6.22 21.58 -5.54
C LEU A 143 -7.42 22.41 -5.99
N VAL A 144 -7.78 23.47 -5.24
CA VAL A 144 -8.86 24.40 -5.63
C VAL A 144 -8.43 25.27 -6.83
N ASP A 145 -7.14 25.60 -6.90
CA ASP A 145 -6.54 26.43 -7.95
C ASP A 145 -5.91 25.59 -9.07
N LEU A 146 -6.24 24.30 -9.12
CA LEU A 146 -5.68 23.37 -10.10
C LEU A 146 -5.91 23.89 -11.53
N PRO A 147 -4.84 24.09 -12.33
CA PRO A 147 -4.99 24.53 -13.70
C PRO A 147 -5.83 23.56 -14.53
N GLN A 148 -6.93 24.05 -15.12
CA GLN A 148 -7.83 23.21 -15.93
C GLN A 148 -7.19 22.70 -17.23
N VAL A 149 -6.17 23.42 -17.74
CA VAL A 149 -5.46 23.06 -18.96
C VAL A 149 -4.14 22.38 -18.58
N PHE A 150 -3.94 21.14 -19.03
CA PHE A 150 -2.74 20.34 -18.72
C PHE A 150 -1.42 21.03 -19.04
N SER A 151 -1.33 21.78 -20.16
CA SER A 151 -0.10 22.50 -20.51
C SER A 151 0.28 23.58 -19.49
N ASN A 152 -0.70 24.20 -18.85
CA ASN A 152 -0.47 25.20 -17.79
C ASN A 152 -0.03 24.50 -16.49
N PHE A 153 -0.69 23.39 -16.13
CA PHE A 153 -0.28 22.53 -15.04
C PHE A 153 1.17 22.10 -15.20
N ARG A 154 1.49 21.48 -16.36
CA ARG A 154 2.84 20.99 -16.65
C ARG A 154 3.90 22.07 -16.52
N LYS A 155 3.69 23.24 -17.12
CA LYS A 155 4.65 24.36 -17.09
C LYS A 155 4.95 24.84 -15.68
N GLN A 156 3.94 24.91 -14.81
CA GLN A 156 4.15 25.33 -13.42
C GLN A 156 4.90 24.27 -12.62
N VAL A 157 4.49 23.00 -12.75
CA VAL A 157 5.14 21.88 -12.07
C VAL A 157 6.60 21.74 -12.51
N GLU A 158 6.89 21.71 -13.82
CA GLU A 158 8.25 21.59 -14.35
C GLU A 158 9.17 22.76 -13.89
N LYS A 159 8.61 23.93 -13.66
CA LYS A 159 9.36 25.09 -13.22
C LYS A 159 9.66 25.09 -11.71
N GLU A 160 8.72 24.62 -10.89
CA GLU A 160 8.74 24.89 -9.45
C GLU A 160 8.92 23.62 -8.60
N VAL A 161 8.67 22.43 -9.16
CA VAL A 161 8.76 21.19 -8.41
C VAL A 161 10.03 20.43 -8.73
N GLN A 162 10.76 20.07 -7.68
CA GLN A 162 11.89 19.16 -7.79
C GLN A 162 11.46 17.76 -7.39
N ILE A 163 11.52 16.81 -8.32
CA ILE A 163 11.18 15.40 -8.05
C ILE A 163 12.18 14.82 -7.06
N SER A 164 11.66 14.25 -5.98
CA SER A 164 12.45 13.57 -4.96
C SER A 164 13.17 12.33 -5.53
N ARG A 165 14.32 11.99 -4.96
CA ARG A 165 15.01 10.75 -5.32
C ARG A 165 14.20 9.55 -4.81
N PRO A 166 14.17 8.43 -5.57
CA PRO A 166 13.54 7.19 -5.10
C PRO A 166 14.12 6.71 -3.77
N ILE A 167 13.26 6.17 -2.92
CA ILE A 167 13.67 5.60 -1.64
C ILE A 167 14.41 4.27 -1.91
N PRO A 168 15.63 4.08 -1.41
CA PRO A 168 16.38 2.86 -1.65
C PRO A 168 15.71 1.66 -0.96
N VAL A 169 15.96 0.46 -1.51
CA VAL A 169 15.52 -0.78 -0.86
C VAL A 169 16.16 -0.88 0.53
N PRO A 170 15.40 -1.21 1.60
CA PRO A 170 15.96 -1.41 2.92
C PRO A 170 16.93 -2.61 2.91
N LYS A 171 18.07 -2.45 3.61
CA LYS A 171 19.07 -3.53 3.71
C LYS A 171 18.60 -4.68 4.60
N ILE A 172 17.86 -4.37 5.65
CA ILE A 172 17.33 -5.32 6.65
C ILE A 172 15.88 -4.93 6.93
N LEU A 173 15.04 -5.93 7.09
CA LEU A 173 13.68 -5.80 7.59
C LEU A 173 13.64 -6.30 9.04
N PRO A 174 12.89 -5.63 9.94
CA PRO A 174 12.64 -6.15 11.28
C PRO A 174 11.97 -7.54 11.22
N PRO A 175 12.25 -8.44 12.15
CA PRO A 175 11.58 -9.74 12.23
C PRO A 175 10.06 -9.55 12.45
N HIS A 176 9.28 -10.60 12.17
CA HIS A 176 7.84 -10.64 12.43
C HIS A 176 7.49 -11.42 13.69
#